data_60f27488655af9c8402e04dafd698dfa
#
_entry.id   60f27488655af9c8402e04dafd698dfa
#
_cell.length_a   1.000
_cell.length_b   1.000
_cell.length_c   1.000
_cell.angle_alpha   90.00
_cell.angle_beta   90.00
_cell.angle_gamma   90.00
#
_symmetry.space_group_name_H-M   'P 1'
#
loop_
_entity.id
_entity.type
_entity.pdbx_description
1 polymer ?
#
loop_
_entity_poly.entity_id
_entity_poly.type
_entity_poly.pdbx_seq_one_letter_code
_entity_poly.pdbx_strand_id
1 'polypeptide(L)'
;MLQNLTWAMVLSSFITSSLIFDFNKKSDIRSWRIVDDVVMGGRSYGNFSLNAEGHGVFEGEISLENNGGFSSVRCRFEKTQIMDNTMIGLKLRGDGKNYQFRIKSNTGDYYSFIMPFSTSGEWQEIEIPLKDMYPSFRGTKLDMQNFSNDYFTEIAFLIGNNKRENFKLIIDRIELK
;
A
#
# COMPACT_ATOMS: atom_id res chain seq x y z
N MET A 1 -53.15 -31.24 -6.26
CA MET A 1 -52.32 -30.17 -5.63
C MET A 1 -50.90 -30.40 -6.00
N LEU A 2 -50.37 -29.67 -7.01
CA LEU A 2 -48.95 -29.71 -7.38
C LEU A 2 -48.25 -28.62 -6.61
N GLN A 3 -47.29 -29.01 -5.77
CA GLN A 3 -46.40 -28.06 -5.08
C GLN A 3 -45.26 -27.68 -6.05
N ASN A 4 -45.21 -26.41 -6.44
CA ASN A 4 -44.11 -25.84 -7.18
C ASN A 4 -42.93 -25.60 -6.21
N LEU A 5 -41.88 -26.42 -6.27
CA LEU A 5 -40.61 -26.16 -5.64
C LEU A 5 -39.86 -25.14 -6.52
N THR A 6 -39.83 -23.89 -6.08
CA THR A 6 -38.94 -22.86 -6.62
C THR A 6 -37.55 -23.08 -6.05
N TRP A 7 -36.60 -23.53 -6.89
CA TRP A 7 -35.17 -23.55 -6.55
C TRP A 7 -34.62 -22.12 -6.63
N ALA A 8 -34.28 -21.54 -5.51
CA ALA A 8 -33.51 -20.30 -5.47
C ALA A 8 -32.05 -20.64 -5.83
N MET A 9 -31.60 -20.25 -7.01
CA MET A 9 -30.18 -20.27 -7.35
C MET A 9 -29.48 -19.18 -6.54
N VAL A 10 -28.69 -19.58 -5.55
CA VAL A 10 -27.75 -18.69 -4.88
C VAL A 10 -26.57 -18.50 -5.85
N LEU A 11 -26.55 -17.37 -6.54
CA LEU A 11 -25.39 -16.92 -7.30
C LEU A 11 -24.31 -16.54 -6.30
N SER A 12 -23.40 -17.46 -6.03
CA SER A 12 -22.14 -17.16 -5.33
C SER A 12 -21.26 -16.35 -6.30
N SER A 13 -21.21 -15.04 -6.10
CA SER A 13 -20.24 -14.20 -6.79
C SER A 13 -18.85 -14.56 -6.26
N PHE A 14 -18.06 -15.26 -7.07
CA PHE A 14 -16.65 -15.44 -6.80
C PHE A 14 -15.97 -14.08 -6.97
N ILE A 15 -15.57 -13.45 -5.87
CA ILE A 15 -14.65 -12.31 -5.92
C ILE A 15 -13.30 -12.89 -6.36
N THR A 16 -12.94 -12.70 -7.61
CA THR A 16 -11.60 -13.05 -8.11
C THR A 16 -10.64 -11.97 -7.68
N SER A 17 -9.83 -12.23 -6.65
CA SER A 17 -8.74 -11.32 -6.29
C SER A 17 -7.63 -11.41 -7.36
N SER A 18 -7.10 -10.26 -7.76
CA SER A 18 -5.95 -10.16 -8.65
C SER A 18 -4.70 -9.82 -7.83
N LEU A 19 -3.72 -10.72 -7.87
CA LEU A 19 -2.48 -10.55 -7.12
C LEU A 19 -1.63 -9.42 -7.70
N ILE A 20 -1.29 -8.42 -6.89
CA ILE A 20 -0.35 -7.35 -7.25
C ILE A 20 1.07 -7.78 -6.90
N PHE A 21 1.28 -8.26 -5.67
CA PHE A 21 2.57 -8.76 -5.22
C PHE A 21 2.39 -9.76 -4.08
N ASP A 22 3.07 -10.90 -4.19
CA ASP A 22 3.12 -11.96 -3.19
C ASP A 22 4.58 -12.19 -2.80
N PHE A 23 4.93 -11.85 -1.55
CA PHE A 23 6.28 -11.97 -1.07
C PHE A 23 6.58 -13.40 -0.66
N ASN A 24 7.65 -13.97 -1.20
CA ASN A 24 8.19 -15.28 -0.85
C ASN A 24 9.71 -15.28 -1.00
N LYS A 25 10.37 -16.36 -0.58
CA LYS A 25 11.84 -16.46 -0.60
C LYS A 25 12.50 -16.29 -1.98
N LYS A 26 11.72 -16.41 -3.07
CA LYS A 26 12.19 -16.27 -4.45
C LYS A 26 11.74 -14.98 -5.10
N SER A 27 11.04 -14.11 -4.37
CA SER A 27 10.51 -12.86 -4.91
C SER A 27 11.65 -11.95 -5.37
N ASP A 28 11.51 -11.41 -6.58
CA ASP A 28 12.38 -10.37 -7.09
C ASP A 28 11.93 -9.01 -6.56
N ILE A 29 12.71 -8.46 -5.64
CA ILE A 29 12.43 -7.15 -5.03
C ILE A 29 13.19 -5.99 -5.68
N ARG A 30 13.86 -6.18 -6.83
CA ARG A 30 14.64 -5.13 -7.51
C ARG A 30 13.79 -3.97 -8.03
N SER A 31 12.49 -4.16 -8.21
CA SER A 31 11.53 -3.10 -8.56
C SER A 31 11.12 -2.23 -7.36
N TRP A 32 11.42 -2.67 -6.14
CA TRP A 32 11.16 -1.93 -4.92
C TRP A 32 12.31 -0.95 -4.63
N ARG A 33 11.97 0.32 -4.43
CA ARG A 33 12.95 1.41 -4.24
C ARG A 33 12.62 2.18 -2.98
N ILE A 34 13.65 2.42 -2.16
CA ILE A 34 13.55 3.36 -1.04
C ILE A 34 13.62 4.80 -1.56
N VAL A 35 12.77 5.65 -1.02
CA VAL A 35 12.79 7.10 -1.22
C VAL A 35 12.60 7.76 0.13
N ASP A 36 13.71 8.23 0.68
CA ASP A 36 13.78 8.93 1.95
C ASP A 36 13.76 10.45 1.75
N ASP A 37 13.57 11.18 2.83
CA ASP A 37 13.64 12.65 2.86
C ASP A 37 15.01 13.22 2.53
N VAL A 38 16.04 12.39 2.42
CA VAL A 38 17.40 12.77 1.95
C VAL A 38 17.37 13.51 0.61
N VAL A 39 16.38 13.21 -0.25
CA VAL A 39 16.16 13.95 -1.52
C VAL A 39 15.84 15.45 -1.29
N MET A 40 15.50 15.84 -0.05
CA MET A 40 15.26 17.22 0.37
C MET A 40 16.24 17.70 1.45
N GLY A 41 17.30 16.92 1.71
CA GLY A 41 18.33 17.22 2.72
C GLY A 41 18.06 16.62 4.11
N GLY A 42 16.99 15.84 4.30
CA GLY A 42 16.70 15.14 5.53
C GLY A 42 17.68 14.01 5.87
N ARG A 43 17.50 13.35 6.98
CA ARG A 43 18.38 12.29 7.49
C ARG A 43 17.66 11.02 7.89
N SER A 44 16.43 10.84 7.44
CA SER A 44 15.74 9.56 7.62
C SER A 44 16.42 8.48 6.78
N TYR A 45 16.36 7.26 7.25
CA TYR A 45 16.94 6.10 6.59
C TYR A 45 15.93 4.96 6.55
N GLY A 46 15.65 4.46 5.35
CA GLY A 46 14.84 3.28 5.11
C GLY A 46 15.65 2.17 4.44
N ASN A 47 15.25 0.94 4.67
CA ASN A 47 15.75 -0.25 4.00
C ASN A 47 14.60 -1.16 3.61
N PHE A 48 14.74 -1.89 2.51
CA PHE A 48 13.80 -2.90 2.08
C PHE A 48 14.50 -4.21 1.71
N SER A 49 14.09 -5.31 2.31
CA SER A 49 14.71 -6.63 2.13
C SER A 49 13.68 -7.76 2.27
N LEU A 50 14.06 -8.99 1.96
CA LEU A 50 13.30 -10.19 2.32
C LEU A 50 13.83 -10.76 3.63
N ASN A 51 12.94 -11.18 4.53
CA ASN A 51 13.33 -11.93 5.72
C ASN A 51 13.52 -13.43 5.42
N ALA A 52 13.91 -14.20 6.43
CA ALA A 52 14.14 -15.64 6.30
C ALA A 52 12.89 -16.43 5.92
N GLU A 53 11.71 -15.90 6.21
CA GLU A 53 10.40 -16.48 5.89
C GLU A 53 9.96 -16.14 4.47
N GLY A 54 10.55 -15.10 3.86
CA GLY A 54 10.27 -14.63 2.51
C GLY A 54 9.40 -13.38 2.45
N HIS A 55 8.99 -12.80 3.59
CA HIS A 55 8.19 -11.58 3.58
C HIS A 55 9.05 -10.35 3.25
N GLY A 56 8.46 -9.36 2.61
CA GLY A 56 9.06 -8.04 2.43
C GLY A 56 9.15 -7.29 3.75
N VAL A 57 10.31 -6.75 4.09
CA VAL A 57 10.54 -5.97 5.32
C VAL A 57 10.97 -4.56 4.95
N PHE A 58 10.12 -3.59 5.29
CA PHE A 58 10.41 -2.17 5.23
C PHE A 58 10.69 -1.66 6.64
N GLU A 59 11.94 -1.27 6.92
CA GLU A 59 12.37 -0.86 8.25
C GLU A 59 13.39 0.28 8.18
N GLY A 60 13.56 1.02 9.28
CA GLY A 60 14.50 2.11 9.34
C GLY A 60 14.30 3.05 10.52
N GLU A 61 14.80 4.28 10.37
CA GLU A 61 14.71 5.35 11.35
C GLU A 61 14.21 6.64 10.68
N ILE A 62 13.21 7.27 11.25
CA ILE A 62 12.76 8.62 10.87
C ILE A 62 13.51 9.65 11.69
N SER A 63 14.12 10.62 11.01
CA SER A 63 14.76 11.79 11.60
C SER A 63 13.99 13.05 11.19
N LEU A 64 13.84 14.00 12.12
CA LEU A 64 13.25 15.31 11.83
C LEU A 64 14.29 16.38 11.47
N GLU A 65 15.56 16.03 11.43
CA GLU A 65 16.63 16.95 11.08
C GLU A 65 16.47 17.46 9.65
N ASN A 66 16.81 18.74 9.45
CA ASN A 66 16.78 19.42 8.15
C ASN A 66 15.40 19.38 7.45
N ASN A 67 14.31 19.50 8.23
CA ASN A 67 12.94 19.37 7.74
C ASN A 67 12.64 18.02 7.08
N GLY A 68 13.36 16.97 7.48
CA GLY A 68 13.04 15.58 7.14
C GLY A 68 11.79 15.10 7.86
N GLY A 69 11.53 13.80 7.85
CA GLY A 69 10.44 13.21 8.61
C GLY A 69 9.67 12.12 7.90
N PHE A 70 10.22 11.54 6.81
CA PHE A 70 9.60 10.40 6.16
C PHE A 70 10.60 9.42 5.55
N SER A 71 10.15 8.19 5.41
CA SER A 71 10.72 7.19 4.53
C SER A 71 9.59 6.52 3.74
N SER A 72 9.85 6.12 2.51
CA SER A 72 8.91 5.35 1.70
C SER A 72 9.61 4.25 0.91
N VAL A 73 8.92 3.13 0.74
CA VAL A 73 9.29 2.09 -0.22
C VAL A 73 8.27 2.06 -1.35
N ARG A 74 8.72 2.06 -2.60
CA ARG A 74 7.89 2.18 -3.81
C ARG A 74 8.19 1.04 -4.77
N CYS A 75 7.13 0.52 -5.39
CA CYS A 75 7.21 -0.43 -6.49
C CYS A 75 6.54 0.17 -7.72
N ARG A 76 7.28 0.21 -8.84
CA ARG A 76 6.77 0.62 -10.15
C ARG A 76 6.63 -0.59 -11.03
N PHE A 77 5.58 -0.59 -11.80
CA PHE A 77 5.28 -1.63 -12.77
C PHE A 77 4.53 -1.05 -13.97
N GLU A 78 4.29 -1.87 -14.96
CA GLU A 78 3.38 -1.52 -16.05
C GLU A 78 1.96 -1.32 -15.50
N LYS A 79 1.05 -0.86 -16.34
CA LYS A 79 -0.33 -0.61 -15.92
C LYS A 79 -0.97 -1.84 -15.30
N THR A 80 -1.38 -1.72 -14.05
CA THR A 80 -2.26 -2.69 -13.42
C THR A 80 -3.70 -2.22 -13.59
N GLN A 81 -4.50 -2.96 -14.35
CA GLN A 81 -5.91 -2.67 -14.55
C GLN A 81 -6.69 -3.06 -13.30
N ILE A 82 -7.63 -2.20 -12.89
CA ILE A 82 -8.44 -2.43 -11.70
C ILE A 82 -9.60 -3.38 -12.01
N MET A 83 -10.10 -3.37 -13.25
CA MET A 83 -11.24 -4.16 -13.69
C MET A 83 -12.46 -3.90 -12.79
N ASP A 84 -13.10 -4.97 -12.30
CA ASP A 84 -14.23 -4.90 -11.38
C ASP A 84 -13.83 -4.84 -9.90
N ASN A 85 -12.52 -4.80 -9.61
CA ASN A 85 -12.03 -4.71 -8.24
C ASN A 85 -12.24 -3.29 -7.70
N THR A 86 -12.57 -3.20 -6.43
CA THR A 86 -12.85 -1.91 -5.77
C THR A 86 -11.98 -1.63 -4.57
N MET A 87 -11.18 -2.60 -4.15
CA MET A 87 -10.37 -2.54 -2.93
C MET A 87 -8.93 -3.01 -3.17
N ILE A 88 -8.02 -2.48 -2.38
CA ILE A 88 -6.71 -3.07 -2.15
C ILE A 88 -6.78 -3.89 -0.85
N GLY A 89 -6.38 -5.14 -0.93
CA GLY A 89 -6.14 -6.01 0.22
C GLY A 89 -4.65 -6.02 0.57
N LEU A 90 -4.33 -5.77 1.83
CA LEU A 90 -2.96 -5.82 2.36
C LEU A 90 -2.89 -6.86 3.47
N LYS A 91 -2.01 -7.84 3.36
CA LYS A 91 -1.67 -8.73 4.47
C LYS A 91 -0.29 -8.35 4.98
N LEU A 92 -0.22 -7.84 6.22
CA LEU A 92 0.98 -7.26 6.78
C LEU A 92 1.01 -7.35 8.31
N ARG A 93 2.20 -7.13 8.88
CA ARG A 93 2.41 -6.94 10.32
C ARG A 93 3.29 -5.71 10.51
N GLY A 94 2.79 -4.69 11.21
CA GLY A 94 3.58 -3.52 11.59
C GLY A 94 4.04 -3.56 13.04
N ASP A 95 4.43 -2.41 13.53
CA ASP A 95 5.03 -2.21 14.84
C ASP A 95 4.19 -1.30 15.77
N GLY A 96 2.88 -1.25 15.53
CA GLY A 96 1.95 -0.41 16.29
C GLY A 96 1.91 1.05 15.82
N LYS A 97 2.53 1.37 14.68
CA LYS A 97 2.59 2.74 14.14
C LYS A 97 1.62 2.94 12.99
N ASN A 98 1.45 4.20 12.62
CA ASN A 98 0.66 4.60 11.46
C ASN A 98 1.54 4.65 10.22
N TYR A 99 1.00 4.11 9.13
CA TYR A 99 1.60 4.11 7.81
C TYR A 99 0.60 4.67 6.79
N GLN A 100 1.05 4.92 5.58
CA GLN A 100 0.21 5.27 4.45
C GLN A 100 0.45 4.27 3.33
N PHE A 101 -0.63 3.72 2.77
CA PHE A 101 -0.60 3.09 1.47
C PHE A 101 -0.85 4.15 0.40
N ARG A 102 -0.11 4.09 -0.68
CA ARG A 102 -0.13 5.11 -1.73
C ARG A 102 -0.16 4.46 -3.10
N ILE A 103 -0.89 5.08 -4.03
CA ILE A 103 -0.92 4.69 -5.44
C ILE A 103 -0.73 5.90 -6.34
N LYS A 104 -0.22 5.66 -7.56
CA LYS A 104 -0.22 6.63 -8.65
C LYS A 104 -0.73 6.00 -9.92
N SER A 105 -1.59 6.71 -10.65
CA SER A 105 -2.00 6.30 -12.00
C SER A 105 -0.87 6.50 -12.99
N ASN A 106 -0.16 7.63 -12.92
CA ASN A 106 1.01 7.89 -13.74
C ASN A 106 2.22 8.20 -12.85
N THR A 107 3.37 7.64 -13.18
CA THR A 107 4.63 7.89 -12.43
C THR A 107 5.08 9.35 -12.49
N GLY A 108 4.66 10.11 -13.50
CA GLY A 108 4.93 11.54 -13.66
C GLY A 108 4.04 12.46 -12.82
N ASP A 109 2.97 11.95 -12.18
CA ASP A 109 2.11 12.79 -11.34
C ASP A 109 2.91 13.30 -10.14
N TYR A 110 2.76 14.60 -9.81
CA TYR A 110 3.45 15.19 -8.66
C TYR A 110 2.84 14.76 -7.32
N TYR A 111 1.61 14.26 -7.30
CA TYR A 111 0.86 13.79 -6.13
C TYR A 111 0.69 12.27 -6.14
N SER A 112 0.21 11.73 -5.03
CA SER A 112 -0.24 10.34 -4.91
C SER A 112 -1.63 10.32 -4.29
N PHE A 113 -2.41 9.29 -4.62
CA PHE A 113 -3.61 8.97 -3.85
C PHE A 113 -3.17 8.16 -2.62
N ILE A 114 -3.66 8.53 -1.44
CA ILE A 114 -3.21 7.94 -0.19
C ILE A 114 -4.36 7.46 0.68
N MET A 115 -4.09 6.41 1.46
CA MET A 115 -4.91 5.95 2.57
C MET A 115 -4.01 5.68 3.78
N PRO A 116 -4.19 6.42 4.88
CA PRO A 116 -3.55 6.12 6.15
C PRO A 116 -4.14 4.83 6.76
N PHE A 117 -3.29 4.04 7.42
CA PHE A 117 -3.71 2.88 8.20
C PHE A 117 -2.85 2.72 9.45
N SER A 118 -3.41 2.07 10.47
CA SER A 118 -2.72 1.77 11.72
C SER A 118 -2.34 0.30 11.78
N THR A 119 -1.25 0.01 12.45
CA THR A 119 -0.81 -1.36 12.71
C THR A 119 -0.90 -1.70 14.20
N SER A 120 -0.99 -3.00 14.53
CA SER A 120 -1.16 -3.46 15.92
C SER A 120 0.02 -4.25 16.48
N GLY A 121 1.03 -4.54 15.67
CA GLY A 121 2.11 -5.48 16.03
C GLY A 121 1.83 -6.93 15.64
N GLU A 122 0.58 -7.27 15.34
CA GLU A 122 0.15 -8.58 14.90
C GLU A 122 -0.08 -8.61 13.38
N TRP A 123 -0.20 -9.82 12.80
CA TRP A 123 -0.62 -9.98 11.43
C TRP A 123 -2.05 -9.47 11.24
N GLN A 124 -2.23 -8.62 10.25
CA GLN A 124 -3.50 -7.97 9.93
C GLN A 124 -3.81 -8.11 8.45
N GLU A 125 -5.08 -8.24 8.13
CA GLU A 125 -5.62 -8.00 6.80
C GLU A 125 -6.32 -6.64 6.79
N ILE A 126 -5.85 -5.73 5.93
CA ILE A 126 -6.37 -4.38 5.81
C ILE A 126 -6.97 -4.25 4.42
N GLU A 127 -8.22 -3.77 4.35
CA GLU A 127 -8.91 -3.49 3.10
C GLU A 127 -9.04 -1.98 2.91
N ILE A 128 -8.59 -1.50 1.76
CA ILE A 128 -8.59 -0.10 1.41
C ILE A 128 -9.50 0.10 0.20
N PRO A 129 -10.68 0.72 0.36
CA PRO A 129 -11.51 1.08 -0.76
C PRO A 129 -10.80 2.11 -1.65
N LEU A 130 -10.62 1.79 -2.92
CA LEU A 130 -9.91 2.65 -3.88
C LEU A 130 -10.56 4.04 -3.98
N LYS A 131 -11.89 4.11 -3.98
CA LYS A 131 -12.67 5.36 -4.04
C LYS A 131 -12.46 6.29 -2.85
N ASP A 132 -11.96 5.77 -1.72
CA ASP A 132 -11.72 6.55 -0.51
C ASP A 132 -10.28 7.08 -0.44
N MET A 133 -9.40 6.64 -1.34
CA MET A 133 -8.04 7.14 -1.44
C MET A 133 -8.06 8.57 -1.99
N TYR A 134 -7.54 9.52 -1.22
CA TYR A 134 -7.54 10.94 -1.58
C TYR A 134 -6.18 11.42 -2.08
N PRO A 135 -6.15 12.41 -3.01
CA PRO A 135 -4.91 12.96 -3.54
C PRO A 135 -4.17 13.79 -2.51
N SER A 136 -2.86 13.59 -2.40
CA SER A 136 -2.00 14.29 -1.46
C SER A 136 -0.62 14.59 -2.05
N PHE A 137 -0.10 15.76 -1.74
CA PHE A 137 1.25 16.18 -2.09
C PHE A 137 1.95 16.79 -0.87
N ARG A 138 3.14 16.29 -0.52
CA ARG A 138 3.95 16.76 0.61
C ARG A 138 3.16 16.87 1.93
N GLY A 139 2.33 15.86 2.22
CA GLY A 139 1.51 15.82 3.45
C GLY A 139 0.21 16.63 3.40
N THR A 140 0.00 17.43 2.36
CA THR A 140 -1.20 18.24 2.19
C THR A 140 -2.22 17.52 1.31
N LYS A 141 -3.46 17.39 1.76
CA LYS A 141 -4.57 16.92 0.95
C LYS A 141 -4.90 17.98 -0.12
N LEU A 142 -5.04 17.53 -1.36
CA LEU A 142 -5.39 18.40 -2.48
C LEU A 142 -6.91 18.48 -2.63
N ASP A 143 -7.37 19.65 -3.12
CA ASP A 143 -8.77 19.85 -3.51
C ASP A 143 -9.01 19.28 -4.90
N MET A 144 -9.00 17.96 -4.99
CA MET A 144 -9.20 17.17 -6.18
C MET A 144 -10.04 15.94 -5.85
N GLN A 145 -10.65 15.34 -6.86
CA GLN A 145 -11.42 14.10 -6.71
C GLN A 145 -10.54 12.98 -6.15
N ASN A 146 -11.13 12.13 -5.30
CA ASN A 146 -10.54 10.88 -4.87
C ASN A 146 -10.25 9.96 -6.07
N PHE A 147 -9.51 8.90 -5.84
CA PHE A 147 -9.14 7.96 -6.90
C PHE A 147 -10.36 7.40 -7.64
N SER A 148 -10.33 7.55 -8.97
CA SER A 148 -11.41 7.11 -9.88
C SER A 148 -10.88 6.60 -11.22
N ASN A 149 -9.56 6.34 -11.31
CA ASN A 149 -8.94 5.83 -12.53
C ASN A 149 -9.10 4.31 -12.63
N ASP A 150 -9.03 3.80 -13.86
CA ASP A 150 -9.17 2.37 -14.15
C ASP A 150 -7.86 1.58 -13.98
N TYR A 151 -6.76 2.26 -13.65
CA TYR A 151 -5.45 1.64 -13.50
C TYR A 151 -4.53 2.46 -12.57
N PHE A 152 -3.45 1.82 -12.15
CA PHE A 152 -2.31 2.47 -11.50
C PHE A 152 -0.99 1.84 -11.96
N THR A 153 0.13 2.55 -11.76
CA THR A 153 1.48 2.17 -12.22
C THR A 153 2.52 2.18 -11.10
N GLU A 154 2.17 2.66 -9.91
CA GLU A 154 3.03 2.68 -8.73
C GLU A 154 2.22 2.44 -7.48
N ILE A 155 2.73 1.60 -6.60
CA ILE A 155 2.29 1.47 -5.21
C ILE A 155 3.43 1.87 -4.28
N ALA A 156 3.09 2.33 -3.07
CA ALA A 156 4.10 2.63 -2.06
C ALA A 156 3.55 2.48 -0.64
N PHE A 157 4.45 2.19 0.28
CA PHE A 157 4.24 2.39 1.72
C PHE A 157 5.08 3.57 2.18
N LEU A 158 4.53 4.39 3.04
CA LEU A 158 5.23 5.54 3.63
C LEU A 158 4.98 5.60 5.13
N ILE A 159 6.00 5.95 5.88
CA ILE A 159 5.91 6.38 7.28
C ILE A 159 6.42 7.81 7.42
N GLY A 160 5.66 8.63 8.18
CA GLY A 160 6.00 10.03 8.42
C GLY A 160 5.03 10.60 9.46
N ASN A 161 5.28 10.30 10.75
CA ASN A 161 4.39 10.60 11.88
C ASN A 161 4.80 11.89 12.62
N ASN A 162 5.62 12.74 12.00
CA ASN A 162 6.15 13.99 12.59
C ASN A 162 6.90 13.78 13.91
N LYS A 163 7.58 12.66 14.06
CA LYS A 163 8.43 12.34 15.21
C LYS A 163 9.62 11.48 14.82
N ARG A 164 10.69 11.59 15.60
CA ARG A 164 11.81 10.65 15.47
C ARG A 164 11.38 9.30 16.01
N GLU A 165 11.52 8.25 15.18
CA GLU A 165 11.16 6.89 15.55
C GLU A 165 11.83 5.85 14.67
N ASN A 166 12.14 4.69 15.23
CA ASN A 166 12.43 3.50 14.42
C ASN A 166 11.13 2.89 13.93
N PHE A 167 11.14 2.26 12.78
CA PHE A 167 9.94 1.64 12.22
C PHE A 167 10.23 0.28 11.60
N LYS A 168 9.18 -0.57 11.56
CA LYS A 168 9.22 -1.87 10.90
C LYS A 168 7.84 -2.31 10.43
N LEU A 169 7.73 -2.52 9.11
CA LEU A 169 6.55 -3.06 8.45
C LEU A 169 6.93 -4.33 7.69
N ILE A 170 6.28 -5.43 7.99
CA ILE A 170 6.46 -6.73 7.34
C ILE A 170 5.26 -6.97 6.44
N ILE A 171 5.48 -7.24 5.15
CA ILE A 171 4.46 -7.35 4.12
C ILE A 171 4.49 -8.76 3.55
N ASP A 172 3.36 -9.45 3.60
CA ASP A 172 3.17 -10.77 3.02
C ASP A 172 2.59 -10.66 1.59
N ARG A 173 1.47 -9.94 1.43
CA ARG A 173 0.74 -9.90 0.17
C ARG A 173 0.03 -8.57 -0.05
N ILE A 174 -0.07 -8.19 -1.34
CA ILE A 174 -0.83 -7.05 -1.84
C ILE A 174 -1.68 -7.55 -2.99
N GLU A 175 -2.99 -7.33 -2.94
CA GLU A 175 -3.95 -7.81 -3.94
C GLU A 175 -5.03 -6.77 -4.26
N LEU A 176 -5.64 -6.90 -5.44
CA LEU A 176 -6.90 -6.24 -5.79
C LEU A 176 -8.07 -7.18 -5.47
N LYS A 177 -9.12 -6.63 -4.86
CA LYS A 177 -10.37 -7.33 -4.51
C LYS A 177 -11.57 -6.60 -5.05
#